data_186fb54d2c628b94e9a58081c30c4169
#
_entry.id   186fb54d2c628b94e9a58081c30c4169
#
_cell.length_a   1.000
_cell.length_b   1.000
_cell.length_c   1.000
_cell.angle_alpha   90.00
_cell.angle_beta   90.00
_cell.angle_gamma   90.00
#
_symmetry.space_group_name_H-M   'P 1'
#
loop_
_entity.id
_entity.type
_entity.pdbx_description
1 polymer ?
#
loop_
_entity_poly.entity_id
_entity_poly.type
_entity_poly.pdbx_seq_one_letter_code
_entity_poly.pdbx_strand_id
1 'polypeptide(L)'
;MNRFEIERPGLAAIALTTDSSVLTSIANDYDFSQVFSRQVRGLGMAGDVLLAISTSGNSINVVEAIHAAHERGMRVIALTGREGGTMGEILEADDIHICVNVERTARIQEVHLLTLHCLCDAIDHTLLGGE
;
A
#
# COMPACT_ATOMS: atom_id res chain seq x y z
N MET A 1 -5.01 6.60 11.09
CA MET A 1 -5.26 7.95 11.66
C MET A 1 -6.01 7.86 12.97
N ASN A 2 -7.13 7.18 13.06
CA ASN A 2 -7.81 6.97 14.33
C ASN A 2 -7.03 5.93 15.18
N ARG A 3 -7.63 4.84 15.53
CA ARG A 3 -7.05 3.73 16.26
C ARG A 3 -7.40 2.39 15.59
N PHE A 4 -6.77 1.31 15.98
CA PHE A 4 -7.20 -0.04 15.61
C PHE A 4 -8.16 -0.58 16.69
N GLU A 5 -7.67 -1.23 17.73
CA GLU A 5 -8.51 -1.74 18.82
C GLU A 5 -8.35 -0.90 20.10
N ILE A 6 -7.12 -0.66 20.52
CA ILE A 6 -6.81 0.05 21.77
C ILE A 6 -6.91 1.57 21.59
N GLU A 7 -7.23 2.28 22.67
CA GLU A 7 -7.19 3.74 22.69
C GLU A 7 -5.73 4.23 22.63
N ARG A 8 -5.42 5.07 21.66
CA ARG A 8 -4.07 5.61 21.44
C ARG A 8 -4.08 6.89 20.61
N PRO A 9 -2.99 7.67 20.63
CA PRO A 9 -2.83 8.79 19.69
C PRO A 9 -2.91 8.36 18.24
N GLY A 10 -3.45 9.21 17.38
CA GLY A 10 -3.49 8.96 15.93
C GLY A 10 -2.09 8.94 15.32
N LEU A 11 -1.83 7.97 14.46
CA LEU A 11 -0.61 7.87 13.67
C LEU A 11 -0.86 8.39 12.25
N ALA A 12 0.16 8.99 11.64
CA ALA A 12 0.06 9.53 10.30
C ALA A 12 -0.10 8.40 9.27
N ALA A 13 -1.26 8.33 8.65
CA ALA A 13 -1.55 7.40 7.55
C ALA A 13 -2.64 7.97 6.65
N ILE A 14 -2.50 7.80 5.35
CA ILE A 14 -3.44 8.32 4.35
C ILE A 14 -3.83 7.19 3.40
N ALA A 15 -5.14 7.02 3.18
CA ALA A 15 -5.65 6.17 2.13
C ALA A 15 -5.76 6.98 0.83
N LEU A 16 -5.00 6.61 -0.19
CA LEU A 16 -4.96 7.33 -1.48
C LEU A 16 -6.21 7.09 -2.34
N THR A 17 -7.16 6.31 -1.85
CA THR A 17 -8.41 5.97 -2.53
C THR A 17 -9.60 6.83 -2.08
N THR A 18 -9.44 7.77 -1.17
CA THR A 18 -10.56 8.43 -0.49
C THR A 18 -10.90 9.82 -1.00
N ASP A 19 -9.96 10.54 -1.61
CA ASP A 19 -10.22 11.85 -2.19
C ASP A 19 -10.75 11.70 -3.62
N SER A 20 -12.06 11.73 -3.77
CA SER A 20 -12.72 11.55 -5.06
C SER A 20 -12.39 12.65 -6.06
N SER A 21 -12.18 13.88 -5.60
CA SER A 21 -11.79 15.00 -6.46
C SER A 21 -10.39 14.81 -7.03
N VAL A 22 -9.45 14.34 -6.23
CA VAL A 22 -8.09 14.02 -6.68
C VAL A 22 -8.12 12.86 -7.68
N LEU A 23 -8.80 11.76 -7.37
CA LEU A 23 -8.89 10.59 -8.25
C LEU A 23 -9.49 10.95 -9.61
N THR A 24 -10.61 11.67 -9.61
CA THR A 24 -11.30 12.02 -10.85
C THR A 24 -10.54 13.05 -11.67
N SER A 25 -9.92 14.04 -11.06
CA SER A 25 -9.14 15.06 -11.78
C SER A 25 -7.89 14.47 -12.42
N ILE A 26 -7.14 13.63 -11.70
CA ILE A 26 -5.96 12.98 -12.26
C ILE A 26 -6.34 12.05 -13.43
N ALA A 27 -7.39 11.25 -13.25
CA ALA A 27 -7.86 10.36 -14.31
C ALA A 27 -8.35 11.12 -15.56
N ASN A 28 -8.99 12.27 -15.36
CA ASN A 28 -9.47 13.12 -16.47
C ASN A 28 -8.34 13.86 -17.17
N ASP A 29 -7.41 14.44 -16.43
CA ASP A 29 -6.38 15.32 -16.99
C ASP A 29 -5.16 14.55 -17.52
N TYR A 30 -4.92 13.34 -17.02
CA TYR A 30 -3.78 12.49 -17.41
C TYR A 30 -4.27 11.09 -17.79
N ASP A 31 -4.20 10.14 -16.85
CA ASP A 31 -4.57 8.76 -17.05
C ASP A 31 -4.89 8.09 -15.70
N PHE A 32 -5.77 7.11 -15.68
CA PHE A 32 -6.11 6.37 -14.47
C PHE A 32 -4.89 5.63 -13.87
N SER A 33 -3.90 5.28 -14.69
CA SER A 33 -2.65 4.71 -14.19
C SER A 33 -1.88 5.62 -13.24
N GLN A 34 -2.12 6.94 -13.28
CA GLN A 34 -1.41 7.92 -12.48
C GLN A 34 -2.14 8.35 -11.21
N VAL A 35 -3.33 7.83 -10.94
CA VAL A 35 -4.17 8.30 -9.82
C VAL A 35 -3.48 8.16 -8.46
N PHE A 36 -2.62 7.18 -8.26
CA PHE A 36 -1.87 7.00 -7.02
C PHE A 36 -0.45 7.57 -7.10
N SER A 37 0.24 7.38 -8.21
CA SER A 37 1.62 7.85 -8.36
C SER A 37 1.76 9.37 -8.20
N ARG A 38 0.80 10.14 -8.70
CA ARG A 38 0.81 11.60 -8.51
C ARG A 38 0.63 11.98 -7.04
N GLN A 39 -0.21 11.29 -6.31
CA GLN A 39 -0.38 11.53 -4.87
C GLN A 39 0.89 11.15 -4.09
N VAL A 40 1.52 10.01 -4.43
CA VAL A 40 2.80 9.60 -3.83
C VAL A 40 3.88 10.65 -4.07
N ARG A 41 4.02 11.16 -5.30
CA ARG A 41 5.00 12.21 -5.60
C ARG A 41 4.71 13.52 -4.86
N GLY A 42 3.43 13.84 -4.64
CA GLY A 42 3.04 15.06 -3.94
C GLY A 42 3.19 15.00 -2.41
N LEU A 43 2.96 13.84 -1.82
CA LEU A 43 2.90 13.65 -0.36
C LEU A 43 4.11 12.90 0.21
N GLY A 44 4.69 11.98 -0.56
CA GLY A 44 5.72 11.06 -0.08
C GLY A 44 7.06 11.74 0.16
N MET A 45 7.70 11.36 1.24
CA MET A 45 9.02 11.80 1.65
C MET A 45 9.93 10.61 1.89
N ALA A 46 11.23 10.81 1.78
CA ALA A 46 12.22 9.78 2.10
C ALA A 46 11.99 9.25 3.53
N GLY A 47 11.96 7.93 3.68
CA GLY A 47 11.66 7.25 4.94
C GLY A 47 10.19 6.91 5.17
N ASP A 48 9.28 7.45 4.38
CA ASP A 48 7.87 7.04 4.40
C ASP A 48 7.70 5.64 3.81
N VAL A 49 6.54 5.04 4.05
CA VAL A 49 6.20 3.70 3.57
C VAL A 49 4.95 3.76 2.69
N LEU A 50 5.03 3.13 1.52
CA LEU A 50 3.87 2.85 0.68
C LEU A 50 3.37 1.42 0.93
N LEU A 51 2.12 1.29 1.36
CA LEU A 51 1.43 0.00 1.37
C LEU A 51 0.68 -0.16 0.04
N ALA A 52 1.17 -1.05 -0.82
CA ALA A 52 0.67 -1.27 -2.17
C ALA A 52 -0.06 -2.61 -2.26
N ILE A 53 -1.33 -2.61 -2.67
CA ILE A 53 -2.19 -3.79 -2.67
C ILE A 53 -2.75 -4.03 -4.07
N SER A 54 -2.49 -5.22 -4.62
CA SER A 54 -3.10 -5.68 -5.86
C SER A 54 -3.14 -7.20 -5.88
N THR A 55 -4.30 -7.80 -5.98
CA THR A 55 -4.46 -9.26 -5.94
C THR A 55 -3.78 -9.97 -7.10
N SER A 56 -3.67 -9.34 -8.25
CA SER A 56 -2.94 -9.86 -9.42
C SER A 56 -1.45 -9.47 -9.42
N GLY A 57 -1.08 -8.42 -8.68
CA GLY A 57 0.23 -7.79 -8.78
C GLY A 57 0.47 -7.03 -10.09
N ASN A 58 -0.57 -6.83 -10.90
CA ASN A 58 -0.47 -6.24 -12.25
C ASN A 58 -1.30 -4.97 -12.45
N SER A 59 -1.88 -4.41 -11.39
CA SER A 59 -2.63 -3.16 -11.48
C SER A 59 -1.68 -2.00 -11.81
N ILE A 60 -1.78 -1.46 -13.02
CA ILE A 60 -0.83 -0.47 -13.54
C ILE A 60 -0.73 0.75 -12.63
N ASN A 61 -1.86 1.24 -12.10
CA ASN A 61 -1.86 2.38 -11.18
C ASN A 61 -1.08 2.10 -9.87
N VAL A 62 -1.13 0.87 -9.37
CA VAL A 62 -0.35 0.48 -8.18
C VAL A 62 1.13 0.29 -8.52
N VAL A 63 1.45 -0.29 -9.69
CA VAL A 63 2.81 -0.40 -10.20
C VAL A 63 3.46 0.98 -10.33
N GLU A 64 2.74 1.95 -10.92
CA GLU A 64 3.22 3.34 -11.05
C GLU A 64 3.42 4.01 -9.68
N ALA A 65 2.57 3.69 -8.68
CA ALA A 65 2.77 4.18 -7.32
C ALA A 65 4.05 3.63 -6.67
N ILE A 66 4.40 2.37 -6.93
CA ILE A 66 5.66 1.78 -6.45
C ILE A 66 6.87 2.50 -7.07
N HIS A 67 6.86 2.74 -8.37
CA HIS A 67 7.92 3.51 -9.03
C HIS A 67 8.05 4.91 -8.41
N ALA A 68 6.94 5.60 -8.20
CA ALA A 68 6.94 6.91 -7.55
C ALA A 68 7.47 6.86 -6.11
N ALA A 69 7.16 5.81 -5.36
CA ALA A 69 7.69 5.62 -4.01
C ALA A 69 9.22 5.46 -4.02
N HIS A 70 9.77 4.64 -4.92
CA HIS A 70 11.21 4.48 -5.08
C HIS A 70 11.90 5.79 -5.48
N GLU A 71 11.32 6.55 -6.42
CA GLU A 71 11.82 7.89 -6.81
C GLU A 71 11.88 8.84 -5.60
N ARG A 72 10.97 8.71 -4.64
CA ARG A 72 10.90 9.55 -3.44
C ARG A 72 11.72 9.03 -2.26
N GLY A 73 12.44 7.91 -2.40
CA GLY A 73 13.19 7.30 -1.32
C GLY A 73 12.34 6.64 -0.25
N MET A 74 11.13 6.25 -0.61
CA MET A 74 10.21 5.51 0.26
C MET A 74 10.46 4.01 0.16
N ARG A 75 10.05 3.27 1.20
CA ARG A 75 9.98 1.80 1.17
C ARG A 75 8.60 1.35 0.78
N VAL A 76 8.50 0.14 0.26
CA VAL A 76 7.24 -0.47 -0.18
C VAL A 76 6.98 -1.75 0.59
N ILE A 77 5.73 -1.90 1.06
CA ILE A 77 5.17 -3.18 1.49
C ILE A 77 4.13 -3.55 0.45
N ALA A 78 4.38 -4.60 -0.32
CA ALA A 78 3.48 -5.05 -1.37
C ALA A 78 2.68 -6.27 -0.91
N LEU A 79 1.36 -6.17 -0.98
CA LEU A 79 0.43 -7.28 -0.77
C LEU A 79 -0.11 -7.72 -2.14
N THR A 80 0.26 -8.91 -2.58
CA THR A 80 -0.13 -9.45 -3.87
C THR A 80 -0.77 -10.82 -3.75
N GLY A 81 -1.09 -11.42 -4.86
CA GLY A 81 -1.58 -12.78 -4.95
C GLY A 81 -0.99 -13.48 -6.17
N ARG A 82 -1.44 -14.71 -6.40
CA ARG A 82 -0.98 -15.54 -7.50
C ARG A 82 0.55 -15.69 -7.45
N GLU A 83 1.26 -15.24 -8.47
CA GLU A 83 2.71 -15.29 -8.55
C GLU A 83 3.40 -13.94 -8.32
N GLY A 84 2.65 -12.93 -7.83
CA GLY A 84 3.17 -11.61 -7.48
C GLY A 84 3.13 -10.58 -8.60
N GLY A 85 3.05 -11.01 -9.86
CA GLY A 85 2.96 -10.13 -11.03
C GLY A 85 4.11 -9.13 -11.15
N THR A 86 3.88 -8.08 -11.91
CA THR A 86 4.86 -7.00 -12.12
C THR A 86 5.30 -6.34 -10.81
N MET A 87 4.41 -6.23 -9.84
CA MET A 87 4.76 -5.67 -8.53
C MET A 87 5.89 -6.45 -7.86
N GLY A 88 5.84 -7.80 -7.90
CA GLY A 88 6.89 -8.63 -7.35
C GLY A 88 8.24 -8.47 -8.03
N GLU A 89 8.24 -8.16 -9.33
CA GLU A 89 9.46 -8.01 -10.13
C GLU A 89 10.18 -6.67 -9.91
N ILE A 90 9.44 -5.62 -9.55
CA ILE A 90 10.00 -4.26 -9.43
C ILE A 90 10.40 -3.87 -8.00
N LEU A 91 10.15 -4.72 -7.01
CA LEU A 91 10.54 -4.45 -5.62
C LEU A 91 12.05 -4.42 -5.46
N GLU A 92 12.52 -3.55 -4.59
CA GLU A 92 13.92 -3.40 -4.23
C GLU A 92 14.28 -4.22 -2.98
N ALA A 93 15.56 -4.33 -2.66
CA ALA A 93 16.07 -5.19 -1.58
C ALA A 93 15.48 -4.84 -0.18
N ASP A 94 15.17 -3.57 0.06
CA ASP A 94 14.63 -3.10 1.34
C ASP A 94 13.09 -3.15 1.40
N ASP A 95 12.43 -3.51 0.30
CA ASP A 95 10.99 -3.66 0.24
C ASP A 95 10.54 -5.00 0.83
N ILE A 96 9.27 -5.08 1.20
CA ILE A 96 8.66 -6.30 1.73
C ILE A 96 7.58 -6.77 0.77
N HIS A 97 7.65 -8.03 0.37
CA HIS A 97 6.64 -8.66 -0.48
C HIS A 97 5.91 -9.77 0.27
N ILE A 98 4.61 -9.63 0.41
CA ILE A 98 3.72 -10.64 0.96
C ILE A 98 2.80 -11.11 -0.16
N CYS A 99 3.11 -12.26 -0.74
CA CYS A 99 2.37 -12.85 -1.85
C CYS A 99 1.51 -14.02 -1.36
N VAL A 100 0.21 -13.92 -1.56
CA VAL A 100 -0.74 -15.02 -1.31
C VAL A 100 -0.86 -15.83 -2.58
N ASN A 101 -0.06 -16.88 -2.70
CA ASN A 101 0.05 -17.70 -3.90
C ASN A 101 -1.15 -18.65 -4.08
N VAL A 102 -2.32 -18.07 -4.38
CA VAL A 102 -3.54 -18.78 -4.77
C VAL A 102 -4.23 -18.01 -5.90
N GLU A 103 -5.07 -18.69 -6.68
CA GLU A 103 -5.70 -18.08 -7.85
C GLU A 103 -6.95 -17.25 -7.52
N ARG A 104 -7.70 -17.65 -6.50
CA ARG A 104 -9.01 -17.07 -6.21
C ARG A 104 -8.88 -15.74 -5.48
N THR A 105 -9.31 -14.66 -6.12
CA THR A 105 -9.23 -13.29 -5.61
C THR A 105 -9.81 -13.13 -4.20
N ALA A 106 -10.98 -13.72 -3.93
CA ALA A 106 -11.60 -13.63 -2.60
C ALA A 106 -10.71 -14.20 -1.49
N ARG A 107 -10.02 -15.30 -1.75
CA ARG A 107 -9.09 -15.91 -0.77
C ARG A 107 -7.86 -15.04 -0.56
N ILE A 108 -7.34 -14.43 -1.64
CA ILE A 108 -6.22 -13.48 -1.55
C ILE A 108 -6.63 -12.29 -0.67
N GLN A 109 -7.79 -11.70 -0.90
CA GLN A 109 -8.29 -10.56 -0.15
C GLN A 109 -8.52 -10.87 1.34
N GLU A 110 -9.03 -12.06 1.66
CA GLU A 110 -9.21 -12.49 3.05
C GLU A 110 -7.87 -12.55 3.80
N VAL A 111 -6.83 -13.08 3.16
CA VAL A 111 -5.48 -13.13 3.75
C VAL A 111 -4.85 -11.74 3.81
N HIS A 112 -5.06 -10.88 2.81
CA HIS A 112 -4.63 -9.48 2.88
C HIS A 112 -5.26 -8.75 4.06
N LEU A 113 -6.56 -8.94 4.30
CA LEU A 113 -7.25 -8.33 5.43
C LEU A 113 -6.67 -8.82 6.77
N LEU A 114 -6.46 -10.12 6.91
CA LEU A 114 -5.80 -10.70 8.08
C LEU A 114 -4.41 -10.09 8.28
N THR A 115 -3.63 -9.98 7.22
CA THR A 115 -2.29 -9.37 7.25
C THR A 115 -2.34 -7.92 7.73
N LEU A 116 -3.30 -7.12 7.24
CA LEU A 116 -3.49 -5.73 7.67
C LEU A 116 -3.81 -5.64 9.17
N HIS A 117 -4.65 -6.52 9.68
CA HIS A 117 -4.94 -6.58 11.12
C HIS A 117 -3.70 -6.95 11.94
N CYS A 118 -2.92 -7.94 11.50
CA CYS A 118 -1.66 -8.32 12.14
C CYS A 118 -0.64 -7.16 12.12
N LEU A 119 -0.58 -6.39 11.04
CA LEU A 119 0.28 -5.20 10.96
C LEU A 119 -0.18 -4.12 11.95
N CYS A 120 -1.48 -3.90 12.10
CA CYS A 120 -2.00 -2.96 13.08
C CYS A 120 -1.67 -3.38 14.52
N ASP A 121 -1.84 -4.65 14.86
CA ASP A 121 -1.44 -5.21 16.16
C ASP A 121 0.06 -5.02 16.41
N ALA A 122 0.89 -5.36 15.42
CA ALA A 122 2.33 -5.22 15.53
C ALA A 122 2.78 -3.77 15.72
N ILE A 123 2.13 -2.81 15.04
CA ILE A 123 2.39 -1.38 15.20
C ILE A 123 2.04 -0.94 16.62
N ASP A 124 0.86 -1.30 17.11
CA ASP A 124 0.42 -0.94 18.46
C ASP A 124 1.35 -1.53 19.52
N HIS A 125 1.71 -2.81 19.38
CA HIS A 125 2.66 -3.47 20.30
C HIS A 125 4.05 -2.82 20.26
N THR A 126 4.58 -2.53 19.08
CA THR A 126 5.95 -2.00 18.93
C THR A 126 6.07 -0.57 19.42
N LEU A 127 5.08 0.27 19.11
CA LEU A 127 5.17 1.71 19.42
C LEU A 127 4.64 2.06 20.80
N LEU A 128 3.71 1.29 21.34
CA LEU A 128 2.98 1.63 22.56
C LEU A 128 3.18 0.63 23.69
N GLY A 129 3.92 -0.46 23.46
CA GLY A 129 4.16 -1.49 24.46
C GLY A 129 2.88 -2.21 24.86
N GLY A 130 2.03 -2.58 23.88
CA GLY A 130 0.78 -3.28 24.13
C GLY A 130 1.00 -4.58 24.90
N GLU A 131 0.11 -4.87 25.87
CA GLU A 131 0.03 -6.14 26.57
C GLU A 131 -0.49 -7.25 25.66
#